data_4114ea8bbff6414ff5e63dbb83928d80
#
_entry.id   4114ea8bbff6414ff5e63dbb83928d80
#
_cell.length_a   1.000
_cell.length_b   1.000
_cell.length_c   1.000
_cell.angle_alpha   90.00
_cell.angle_beta   90.00
_cell.angle_gamma   90.00
#
_symmetry.space_group_name_H-M   'P 1'
#
loop_
_entity.id
_entity.type
_entity.pdbx_description
1 polymer ?
#
loop_
_entity_poly.entity_id
_entity_poly.type
_entity_poly.pdbx_seq_one_letter_code
_entity_poly.pdbx_strand_id
1 'polypeptide(L)'
;MKHTIKTFFTLALALALFGMTACKGPSDNNSDGTDEGVRSWTAELTLSSDKLGIKVTVTTDDGTPVTVEGCTETELKSGIGTDLNANGTTVKLTGKITELSCGSNKLTGLNVQGGKTALKDLRCNDNKLAALDMHGCTALTGLSCDGNEQLTSLNVQGCTALTNLSCQNNGLSSLDVQGCTALGSLRCDENKLISLNVQGCTALTSLSCQNNGLSSLDVHGCTALGSLRCDENKLTSLNVQGCTALSWLGCAGSKLETLNVEGCTALSMLSCAKNKLTSLNVQGCTSLGFLDCYGNKLDAAAFTKILNALPVHAGGQCTLYTEQTGVTEGNCKDFTSATAPANLKAAFTKAKTEKKWTMKKYNGSGDSVEI
;
A
#
# COMPACT_ATOMS: atom_id res chain seq x y z
N MET A 1 -7.12 -33.91 33.90
CA MET A 1 -6.87 -34.67 32.67
C MET A 1 -6.71 -33.64 31.54
N LYS A 2 -5.52 -33.64 30.99
CA LYS A 2 -5.09 -32.74 29.90
C LYS A 2 -5.67 -33.24 28.56
N HIS A 3 -6.26 -32.37 27.75
CA HIS A 3 -6.33 -32.60 26.30
C HIS A 3 -6.00 -31.32 25.55
N THR A 4 -4.82 -31.36 25.03
CA THR A 4 -4.25 -30.42 24.05
C THR A 4 -4.83 -30.75 22.69
N ILE A 5 -5.54 -29.81 22.06
CA ILE A 5 -5.93 -29.91 20.64
C ILE A 5 -4.92 -29.11 19.83
N LYS A 6 -4.04 -29.83 19.15
CA LYS A 6 -3.19 -29.30 18.08
C LYS A 6 -4.03 -29.28 16.80
N THR A 7 -4.37 -28.10 16.29
CA THR A 7 -4.96 -27.95 14.97
C THR A 7 -3.83 -27.72 13.98
N PHE A 8 -3.55 -28.72 13.15
CA PHE A 8 -2.67 -28.60 11.99
C PHE A 8 -3.43 -27.88 10.85
N PHE A 9 -2.98 -26.73 10.46
CA PHE A 9 -3.36 -26.14 9.17
C PHE A 9 -2.45 -26.71 8.08
N THR A 10 -2.97 -27.67 7.32
CA THR A 10 -2.36 -28.12 6.07
C THR A 10 -2.79 -27.15 4.96
N LEU A 11 -1.87 -26.28 4.55
CA LEU A 11 -2.02 -25.44 3.37
C LEU A 11 -1.72 -26.31 2.14
N ALA A 12 -2.73 -26.59 1.32
CA ALA A 12 -2.54 -27.29 0.05
C ALA A 12 -1.90 -26.33 -0.97
N LEU A 13 -0.60 -26.54 -1.22
CA LEU A 13 0.15 -25.83 -2.25
C LEU A 13 -0.15 -26.50 -3.60
N ALA A 14 -0.95 -25.86 -4.44
CA ALA A 14 -1.11 -26.26 -5.83
C ALA A 14 0.13 -25.81 -6.62
N LEU A 15 1.12 -26.70 -6.78
CA LEU A 15 2.23 -26.53 -7.72
C LEU A 15 1.69 -26.69 -9.15
N ALA A 16 1.58 -25.59 -9.89
CA ALA A 16 1.57 -25.66 -11.34
C ALA A 16 3.00 -25.89 -11.82
N LEU A 17 3.30 -27.15 -12.21
CA LEU A 17 4.55 -27.50 -12.90
C LEU A 17 4.54 -26.88 -14.30
N PHE A 18 5.19 -25.74 -14.46
CA PHE A 18 5.73 -25.35 -15.76
C PHE A 18 7.13 -25.90 -15.90
N GLY A 19 7.34 -26.66 -17.00
CA GLY A 19 8.59 -27.37 -17.27
C GLY A 19 9.81 -26.45 -17.29
N MET A 20 10.66 -26.61 -16.29
CA MET A 20 11.99 -26.02 -16.27
C MET A 20 12.94 -26.95 -17.08
N THR A 21 13.20 -26.59 -18.32
CA THR A 21 14.43 -27.03 -18.97
C THR A 21 15.58 -26.24 -18.36
N ALA A 22 16.37 -26.90 -17.54
CA ALA A 22 17.60 -26.34 -16.99
C ALA A 22 18.63 -26.14 -18.13
N CYS A 23 18.79 -24.90 -18.57
CA CYS A 23 19.97 -24.49 -19.31
C CYS A 23 21.15 -24.41 -18.33
N LYS A 24 22.09 -25.38 -18.45
CA LYS A 24 23.43 -25.26 -17.87
C LYS A 24 24.12 -24.06 -18.51
N GLY A 25 24.31 -22.99 -17.74
CA GLY A 25 25.21 -21.91 -18.11
C GLY A 25 26.67 -22.37 -18.06
N PRO A 26 27.59 -21.76 -18.83
CA PRO A 26 28.99 -22.10 -18.83
C PRO A 26 29.60 -21.84 -17.44
N SER A 27 30.47 -22.78 -17.02
CA SER A 27 31.26 -22.72 -15.80
C SER A 27 32.26 -21.55 -15.89
N ASP A 28 32.03 -20.50 -15.13
CA ASP A 28 33.01 -19.43 -14.98
C ASP A 28 34.09 -19.84 -13.98
N ASN A 29 35.22 -20.31 -14.51
CA ASN A 29 36.51 -20.23 -13.83
C ASN A 29 37.20 -18.96 -14.34
N ASN A 30 37.15 -17.87 -13.61
CA ASN A 30 38.19 -16.86 -13.61
C ASN A 30 38.19 -16.10 -12.29
N SER A 31 39.13 -16.47 -11.42
CA SER A 31 39.59 -15.68 -10.30
C SER A 31 40.60 -14.66 -10.84
N ASP A 32 40.18 -13.44 -11.09
CA ASP A 32 41.07 -12.28 -11.06
C ASP A 32 40.38 -11.11 -10.40
N GLY A 33 40.93 -10.66 -9.30
CA GLY A 33 40.41 -9.56 -8.50
C GLY A 33 40.70 -8.22 -9.18
N THR A 34 39.70 -7.35 -9.14
CA THR A 34 39.66 -5.91 -9.41
C THR A 34 38.72 -5.55 -10.55
N ASP A 35 37.51 -5.51 -10.28
CA ASP A 35 36.47 -4.52 -10.71
C ASP A 35 35.11 -5.01 -10.24
N GLU A 36 34.63 -4.50 -9.09
CA GLU A 36 33.29 -4.82 -8.57
C GLU A 36 32.16 -4.05 -9.32
N GLY A 37 32.42 -3.66 -10.57
CA GLY A 37 31.42 -3.02 -11.42
C GLY A 37 30.25 -3.95 -11.78
N VAL A 38 29.10 -3.34 -12.10
CA VAL A 38 27.92 -4.08 -12.58
C VAL A 38 28.25 -4.91 -13.80
N ARG A 39 28.01 -6.22 -13.75
CA ARG A 39 28.17 -7.12 -14.89
C ARG A 39 27.04 -6.89 -15.89
N SER A 40 27.34 -7.09 -17.19
CA SER A 40 26.32 -7.05 -18.25
C SER A 40 25.34 -8.21 -18.09
N TRP A 41 24.05 -7.93 -18.28
CA TRP A 41 22.95 -8.89 -18.23
C TRP A 41 21.87 -8.51 -19.25
N THR A 42 20.91 -9.38 -19.49
CA THR A 42 19.84 -9.17 -20.48
C THR A 42 18.49 -9.08 -19.80
N ALA A 43 17.76 -7.99 -20.08
CA ALA A 43 16.34 -7.89 -19.83
C ALA A 43 15.59 -8.35 -21.11
N GLU A 44 14.52 -9.14 -20.92
CA GLU A 44 13.66 -9.58 -22.00
C GLU A 44 12.24 -9.04 -21.82
N LEU A 45 11.76 -8.30 -22.82
CA LEU A 45 10.43 -7.70 -22.87
C LEU A 45 9.58 -8.48 -23.87
N THR A 46 8.42 -8.97 -23.43
CA THR A 46 7.43 -9.57 -24.32
C THR A 46 6.32 -8.57 -24.60
N LEU A 47 6.15 -8.23 -25.88
CA LEU A 47 5.21 -7.24 -26.35
C LEU A 47 3.87 -7.88 -26.71
N SER A 48 2.82 -7.10 -26.63
CA SER A 48 1.54 -7.44 -27.28
C SER A 48 1.67 -7.26 -28.79
N SER A 49 1.11 -8.20 -29.57
CA SER A 49 1.16 -8.15 -31.04
C SER A 49 0.44 -6.93 -31.64
N ASP A 50 -0.44 -6.28 -30.86
CA ASP A 50 -1.15 -5.06 -31.27
C ASP A 50 -0.37 -3.76 -30.99
N LYS A 51 0.83 -3.87 -30.37
CA LYS A 51 1.69 -2.71 -30.08
C LYS A 51 3.16 -3.10 -30.12
N LEU A 52 3.79 -2.89 -31.27
CA LEU A 52 5.22 -3.16 -31.50
C LEU A 52 6.11 -1.92 -31.33
N GLY A 53 5.54 -0.72 -31.33
CA GLY A 53 6.25 0.51 -30.94
C GLY A 53 6.21 0.70 -29.44
N ILE A 54 7.39 0.73 -28.80
CA ILE A 54 7.52 0.88 -27.34
C ILE A 54 8.51 1.99 -26.99
N LYS A 55 8.31 2.64 -25.85
CA LYS A 55 9.25 3.62 -25.30
C LYS A 55 9.97 3.03 -24.11
N VAL A 56 11.29 3.03 -24.14
CA VAL A 56 12.12 2.47 -23.09
C VAL A 56 13.20 3.46 -22.67
N THR A 57 13.46 3.54 -21.38
CA THR A 57 14.61 4.25 -20.83
C THR A 57 15.42 3.27 -19.99
N VAL A 58 16.73 3.23 -20.19
CA VAL A 58 17.68 2.46 -19.39
C VAL A 58 18.72 3.39 -18.80
N THR A 59 19.16 3.12 -17.58
CA THR A 59 20.36 3.72 -16.98
C THR A 59 21.38 2.60 -16.78
N THR A 60 22.62 2.84 -17.13
CA THR A 60 23.73 1.91 -16.92
C THR A 60 24.68 2.45 -15.85
N ASP A 61 25.40 1.56 -15.21
CA ASP A 61 26.30 1.91 -14.10
C ASP A 61 27.46 2.83 -14.53
N ASP A 62 27.95 2.64 -15.74
CA ASP A 62 29.12 3.34 -16.31
C ASP A 62 28.78 4.28 -17.47
N GLY A 63 27.50 4.51 -17.74
CA GLY A 63 27.05 5.34 -18.86
C GLY A 63 27.18 4.69 -20.24
N THR A 64 27.63 3.45 -20.33
CA THR A 64 27.74 2.73 -21.61
C THR A 64 26.38 2.46 -22.23
N PRO A 65 26.26 2.45 -23.57
CA PRO A 65 25.04 2.08 -24.24
C PRO A 65 24.62 0.63 -23.98
N VAL A 66 23.32 0.38 -24.14
CA VAL A 66 22.71 -0.95 -24.04
C VAL A 66 22.41 -1.47 -25.44
N THR A 67 22.83 -2.69 -25.74
CA THR A 67 22.51 -3.36 -26.99
C THR A 67 21.05 -3.76 -27.05
N VAL A 68 20.39 -3.54 -28.18
CA VAL A 68 18.99 -3.89 -28.44
C VAL A 68 18.91 -4.96 -29.52
N GLU A 69 18.19 -6.03 -29.23
CA GLU A 69 17.82 -7.06 -30.20
C GLU A 69 16.31 -7.12 -30.37
N GLY A 70 15.84 -7.42 -31.57
CA GLY A 70 14.42 -7.55 -31.89
C GLY A 70 13.75 -6.24 -32.29
N CYS A 71 14.52 -5.18 -32.49
CA CYS A 71 14.03 -3.86 -32.97
C CYS A 71 14.78 -3.41 -34.21
N THR A 72 14.32 -2.32 -34.85
CA THR A 72 15.08 -1.61 -35.89
C THR A 72 16.26 -0.85 -35.28
N GLU A 73 16.10 -0.35 -34.09
CA GLU A 73 17.15 0.26 -33.27
C GLU A 73 18.02 -0.83 -32.63
N THR A 74 19.35 -0.61 -32.66
CA THR A 74 20.33 -1.61 -32.17
C THR A 74 20.98 -1.21 -30.85
N GLU A 75 20.73 0.02 -30.39
CA GLU A 75 21.38 0.59 -29.21
C GLU A 75 20.47 1.57 -28.48
N LEU A 76 20.52 1.59 -27.13
CA LEU A 76 19.95 2.59 -26.26
C LEU A 76 21.06 3.34 -25.53
N LYS A 77 21.01 4.67 -25.55
CA LYS A 77 21.90 5.49 -24.73
C LYS A 77 21.40 5.58 -23.30
N SER A 78 22.33 5.44 -22.35
CA SER A 78 22.02 5.55 -20.91
C SER A 78 21.33 6.87 -20.58
N GLY A 79 20.24 6.80 -19.79
CA GLY A 79 19.46 7.93 -19.33
C GLY A 79 18.54 8.58 -20.36
N ILE A 80 18.49 8.10 -21.60
CA ILE A 80 17.68 8.68 -22.67
C ILE A 80 16.48 7.79 -23.01
N GLY A 81 15.27 8.36 -22.90
CA GLY A 81 14.05 7.66 -23.34
C GLY A 81 14.00 7.57 -24.87
N THR A 82 13.98 6.34 -25.38
CA THR A 82 14.03 6.04 -26.82
C THR A 82 12.78 5.28 -27.24
N ASP A 83 12.22 5.66 -28.39
CA ASP A 83 11.16 4.90 -29.03
C ASP A 83 11.80 3.79 -29.86
N LEU A 84 11.42 2.53 -29.58
CA LEU A 84 11.87 1.33 -30.26
C LEU A 84 10.77 0.78 -31.15
N ASN A 85 11.12 0.37 -32.35
CA ASN A 85 10.24 -0.27 -33.31
C ASN A 85 10.59 -1.75 -33.40
N ALA A 86 9.82 -2.59 -32.71
CA ALA A 86 10.09 -4.02 -32.63
C ALA A 86 9.72 -4.75 -33.94
N ASN A 87 10.59 -5.66 -34.37
CA ASN A 87 10.38 -6.52 -35.54
C ASN A 87 9.52 -7.77 -35.23
N GLY A 88 9.16 -7.94 -33.92
CA GLY A 88 8.35 -9.04 -33.42
C GLY A 88 7.94 -8.76 -31.98
N THR A 89 7.45 -9.79 -31.27
CA THR A 89 6.93 -9.64 -29.92
C THR A 89 7.98 -9.80 -28.81
N THR A 90 9.24 -9.98 -29.15
CA THR A 90 10.32 -10.12 -28.15
C THR A 90 11.41 -9.09 -28.41
N VAL A 91 11.75 -8.33 -27.38
CA VAL A 91 12.86 -7.37 -27.37
C VAL A 91 13.83 -7.73 -26.25
N LYS A 92 15.13 -7.73 -26.55
CA LYS A 92 16.18 -7.98 -25.56
C LYS A 92 17.06 -6.75 -25.42
N LEU A 93 17.36 -6.40 -24.17
CA LEU A 93 18.22 -5.28 -23.81
C LEU A 93 19.40 -5.81 -23.03
N THR A 94 20.62 -5.70 -23.56
CA THR A 94 21.83 -6.27 -22.93
C THR A 94 22.83 -5.18 -22.59
N GLY A 95 23.20 -5.09 -21.32
CA GLY A 95 24.16 -4.09 -20.82
C GLY A 95 24.29 -4.12 -19.30
N LYS A 96 25.05 -3.16 -18.76
CA LYS A 96 25.22 -2.96 -17.30
C LYS A 96 24.06 -2.16 -16.72
N ILE A 97 22.82 -2.62 -16.95
CA ILE A 97 21.59 -1.91 -16.63
C ILE A 97 21.39 -1.86 -15.11
N THR A 98 21.21 -0.66 -14.56
CA THR A 98 20.88 -0.42 -13.16
C THR A 98 19.46 0.10 -12.96
N GLU A 99 18.90 0.74 -14.00
CA GLU A 99 17.50 1.19 -13.97
C GLU A 99 16.84 0.87 -15.32
N LEU A 100 15.58 0.44 -15.25
CA LEU A 100 14.77 0.14 -16.44
C LEU A 100 13.38 0.76 -16.28
N SER A 101 13.01 1.62 -17.22
CA SER A 101 11.65 2.15 -17.34
C SER A 101 11.05 1.71 -18.67
N CYS A 102 9.99 0.92 -18.59
CA CYS A 102 9.25 0.36 -19.72
C CYS A 102 7.72 0.40 -19.50
N GLY A 103 7.26 1.41 -18.75
CA GLY A 103 5.84 1.62 -18.47
C GLY A 103 5.04 1.99 -19.71
N SER A 104 3.71 1.76 -19.67
CA SER A 104 2.72 2.15 -20.70
C SER A 104 2.98 1.58 -22.11
N ASN A 105 3.57 0.38 -22.18
CA ASN A 105 3.96 -0.27 -23.44
C ASN A 105 3.10 -1.49 -23.82
N LYS A 106 2.03 -1.79 -23.05
CA LYS A 106 1.22 -3.01 -23.23
C LYS A 106 2.05 -4.32 -23.18
N LEU A 107 3.15 -4.34 -22.43
CA LEU A 107 3.95 -5.54 -22.24
C LEU A 107 3.12 -6.65 -21.61
N THR A 108 3.25 -7.86 -22.16
CA THR A 108 2.59 -9.07 -21.64
C THR A 108 3.53 -9.92 -20.78
N GLY A 109 4.86 -9.69 -20.90
CA GLY A 109 5.89 -10.35 -20.10
C GLY A 109 7.11 -9.45 -19.91
N LEU A 110 7.80 -9.65 -18.79
CA LEU A 110 9.05 -8.97 -18.46
C LEU A 110 9.93 -9.92 -17.64
N ASN A 111 11.12 -10.21 -18.14
CA ASN A 111 12.12 -10.99 -17.43
C ASN A 111 13.37 -10.16 -17.15
N VAL A 112 13.69 -9.97 -15.89
CA VAL A 112 14.85 -9.21 -15.41
C VAL A 112 15.74 -10.04 -14.49
N GLN A 113 15.59 -11.35 -14.48
CA GLN A 113 16.27 -12.25 -13.55
C GLN A 113 17.81 -12.25 -13.71
N GLY A 114 18.33 -11.84 -14.86
CA GLY A 114 19.76 -11.61 -15.05
C GLY A 114 20.34 -10.46 -14.22
N GLY A 115 19.51 -9.49 -13.84
CA GLY A 115 19.91 -8.27 -13.14
C GLY A 115 19.76 -8.29 -11.62
N LYS A 116 19.64 -9.45 -10.97
CA LYS A 116 19.34 -9.58 -9.53
C LYS A 116 20.21 -8.73 -8.60
N THR A 117 21.50 -8.64 -8.89
CA THR A 117 22.47 -7.89 -8.09
C THR A 117 22.80 -6.51 -8.64
N ALA A 118 22.20 -6.12 -9.77
CA ALA A 118 22.53 -4.90 -10.49
C ALA A 118 21.34 -3.92 -10.56
N LEU A 119 20.12 -4.42 -10.81
CA LEU A 119 18.93 -3.61 -11.03
C LEU A 119 18.49 -2.93 -9.72
N LYS A 120 18.51 -1.59 -9.72
CA LYS A 120 18.16 -0.74 -8.57
C LYS A 120 16.76 -0.16 -8.66
N ASP A 121 16.29 0.18 -9.86
CA ASP A 121 14.94 0.74 -10.09
C ASP A 121 14.30 0.08 -11.30
N LEU A 122 13.05 -0.40 -11.12
CA LEU A 122 12.23 -0.95 -12.20
C LEU A 122 10.89 -0.24 -12.24
N ARG A 123 10.57 0.36 -13.38
CA ARG A 123 9.27 0.96 -13.68
C ARG A 123 8.63 0.26 -14.86
N CYS A 124 7.65 -0.59 -14.58
CA CYS A 124 6.88 -1.35 -15.58
C CYS A 124 5.36 -1.18 -15.39
N ASN A 125 4.98 -0.01 -14.85
CA ASN A 125 3.58 0.37 -14.63
C ASN A 125 2.79 0.44 -15.95
N ASP A 126 1.44 0.37 -15.86
CA ASP A 126 0.51 0.51 -16.99
C ASP A 126 0.82 -0.43 -18.16
N ASN A 127 1.03 -1.71 -17.87
CA ASN A 127 1.24 -2.76 -18.85
C ASN A 127 0.14 -3.85 -18.75
N LYS A 128 0.36 -5.00 -19.35
CA LYS A 128 -0.54 -6.17 -19.31
C LYS A 128 0.16 -7.39 -18.71
N LEU A 129 1.08 -7.16 -17.77
CA LEU A 129 1.81 -8.25 -17.11
C LEU A 129 0.83 -9.13 -16.32
N ALA A 130 0.93 -10.46 -16.48
CA ALA A 130 0.16 -11.41 -15.70
C ALA A 130 0.89 -11.86 -14.44
N ALA A 131 2.23 -11.87 -14.49
CA ALA A 131 3.13 -12.19 -13.38
C ALA A 131 4.40 -11.35 -13.47
N LEU A 132 5.02 -11.08 -12.31
CA LEU A 132 6.32 -10.43 -12.22
C LEU A 132 7.14 -11.10 -11.11
N ASP A 133 8.30 -11.66 -11.47
CA ASP A 133 9.20 -12.30 -10.53
C ASP A 133 10.47 -11.46 -10.32
N MET A 134 10.57 -10.90 -9.10
CA MET A 134 11.72 -10.13 -8.63
C MET A 134 12.52 -10.90 -7.57
N HIS A 135 12.28 -12.21 -7.42
CA HIS A 135 12.94 -13.03 -6.39
C HIS A 135 14.46 -12.85 -6.38
N GLY A 136 14.99 -12.47 -5.24
CA GLY A 136 16.44 -12.32 -5.05
C GLY A 136 17.06 -11.08 -5.71
N CYS A 137 16.26 -10.11 -6.15
CA CYS A 137 16.77 -8.81 -6.63
C CYS A 137 17.28 -7.98 -5.45
N THR A 138 18.44 -8.33 -4.92
CA THR A 138 19.00 -7.78 -3.67
C THR A 138 19.43 -6.32 -3.78
N ALA A 139 19.69 -5.81 -5.00
CA ALA A 139 20.04 -4.41 -5.23
C ALA A 139 18.81 -3.52 -5.47
N LEU A 140 17.60 -4.09 -5.65
CA LEU A 140 16.41 -3.35 -6.02
C LEU A 140 15.94 -2.45 -4.86
N THR A 141 15.92 -1.16 -5.09
CA THR A 141 15.45 -0.14 -4.13
C THR A 141 14.06 0.40 -4.47
N GLY A 142 13.71 0.44 -5.77
CA GLY A 142 12.41 0.91 -6.26
C GLY A 142 11.76 -0.05 -7.23
N LEU A 143 10.47 -0.35 -7.00
CA LEU A 143 9.62 -1.11 -7.92
C LEU A 143 8.28 -0.43 -8.11
N SER A 144 7.97 -0.06 -9.37
CA SER A 144 6.65 0.41 -9.79
C SER A 144 6.12 -0.55 -10.85
N CYS A 145 5.08 -1.31 -10.47
CA CYS A 145 4.38 -2.25 -11.35
C CYS A 145 2.85 -2.06 -11.26
N ASP A 146 2.43 -0.86 -10.85
CA ASP A 146 1.03 -0.47 -10.74
C ASP A 146 0.33 -0.44 -12.10
N GLY A 147 -1.01 -0.55 -12.10
CA GLY A 147 -1.79 -0.47 -13.34
C GLY A 147 -1.60 -1.66 -14.29
N ASN A 148 -1.16 -2.81 -13.80
CA ASN A 148 -1.17 -4.07 -14.53
C ASN A 148 -2.39 -4.88 -14.08
N GLU A 149 -3.56 -4.56 -14.59
CA GLU A 149 -4.85 -5.14 -14.12
C GLU A 149 -4.88 -6.68 -14.15
N GLN A 150 -4.04 -7.30 -14.98
CA GLN A 150 -3.93 -8.76 -15.11
C GLN A 150 -2.87 -9.36 -14.18
N LEU A 151 -2.10 -8.54 -13.44
CA LEU A 151 -1.05 -9.00 -12.54
C LEU A 151 -1.64 -9.67 -11.31
N THR A 152 -1.60 -10.99 -11.30
CA THR A 152 -2.12 -11.82 -10.20
C THR A 152 -1.03 -12.42 -9.34
N SER A 153 0.23 -12.35 -9.77
CA SER A 153 1.39 -12.86 -9.05
C SER A 153 2.55 -11.86 -9.09
N LEU A 154 2.98 -11.44 -7.92
CA LEU A 154 4.18 -10.60 -7.70
C LEU A 154 5.05 -11.25 -6.64
N ASN A 155 6.30 -11.55 -6.97
CA ASN A 155 7.27 -12.13 -6.05
C ASN A 155 8.40 -11.13 -5.79
N VAL A 156 8.50 -10.64 -4.57
CA VAL A 156 9.54 -9.72 -4.09
C VAL A 156 10.40 -10.33 -2.98
N GLN A 157 10.33 -11.64 -2.79
CA GLN A 157 11.13 -12.32 -1.77
C GLN A 157 12.64 -12.13 -2.03
N GLY A 158 13.39 -11.81 -0.99
CA GLY A 158 14.82 -11.52 -1.09
C GLY A 158 15.19 -10.14 -1.64
N CYS A 159 14.22 -9.25 -1.92
CA CYS A 159 14.49 -7.85 -2.26
C CYS A 159 14.80 -7.04 -0.99
N THR A 160 15.92 -7.33 -0.34
CA THR A 160 16.27 -6.80 0.99
C THR A 160 16.55 -5.31 0.99
N ALA A 161 16.95 -4.72 -0.14
CA ALA A 161 17.20 -3.29 -0.30
C ALA A 161 15.93 -2.50 -0.72
N LEU A 162 14.78 -3.16 -0.95
CA LEU A 162 13.58 -2.52 -1.47
C LEU A 162 13.03 -1.49 -0.47
N THR A 163 13.06 -0.23 -0.86
CA THR A 163 12.55 0.89 -0.05
C THR A 163 11.16 1.36 -0.48
N ASN A 164 10.84 1.22 -1.77
CA ASN A 164 9.58 1.68 -2.34
C ASN A 164 8.96 0.61 -3.23
N LEU A 165 7.73 0.20 -2.91
CA LEU A 165 6.94 -0.72 -3.72
C LEU A 165 5.59 -0.08 -4.06
N SER A 166 5.35 0.15 -5.36
CA SER A 166 4.07 0.55 -5.93
C SER A 166 3.51 -0.57 -6.78
N CYS A 167 2.47 -1.24 -6.29
CA CYS A 167 1.77 -2.33 -6.98
C CYS A 167 0.25 -2.19 -6.88
N GLN A 168 -0.26 -0.94 -6.76
CA GLN A 168 -1.68 -0.64 -6.74
C GLN A 168 -2.34 -0.88 -8.12
N ASN A 169 -3.67 -0.96 -8.14
CA ASN A 169 -4.46 -1.16 -9.37
C ASN A 169 -4.04 -2.43 -10.13
N ASN A 170 -3.99 -3.56 -9.43
CA ASN A 170 -3.63 -4.87 -9.98
C ASN A 170 -4.68 -5.94 -9.61
N GLY A 171 -4.42 -7.19 -9.99
CA GLY A 171 -5.27 -8.35 -9.68
C GLY A 171 -4.76 -9.20 -8.52
N LEU A 172 -3.84 -8.71 -7.69
CA LEU A 172 -3.18 -9.49 -6.65
C LEU A 172 -4.15 -9.97 -5.57
N SER A 173 -4.20 -11.29 -5.33
CA SER A 173 -4.95 -11.88 -4.22
C SER A 173 -4.11 -12.10 -2.95
N SER A 174 -2.80 -12.08 -3.10
CA SER A 174 -1.81 -12.14 -2.00
C SER A 174 -0.58 -11.31 -2.35
N LEU A 175 0.08 -10.81 -1.33
CA LEU A 175 1.37 -10.11 -1.44
C LEU A 175 2.20 -10.46 -0.22
N ASP A 176 3.40 -11.00 -0.44
CA ASP A 176 4.36 -11.30 0.61
C ASP A 176 5.56 -10.35 0.49
N VAL A 177 5.70 -9.48 1.49
CA VAL A 177 6.82 -8.53 1.64
C VAL A 177 7.74 -8.92 2.80
N GLN A 178 7.61 -10.15 3.30
CA GLN A 178 8.49 -10.65 4.35
C GLN A 178 9.95 -10.63 3.89
N GLY A 179 10.83 -10.09 4.73
CA GLY A 179 12.25 -9.92 4.38
C GLY A 179 12.60 -8.62 3.64
N CYS A 180 11.62 -7.83 3.21
CA CYS A 180 11.86 -6.48 2.68
C CYS A 180 12.05 -5.49 3.85
N THR A 181 13.12 -5.67 4.63
CA THR A 181 13.33 -4.95 5.90
C THR A 181 13.60 -3.46 5.73
N ALA A 182 14.04 -3.04 4.55
CA ALA A 182 14.26 -1.63 4.19
C ALA A 182 12.99 -0.92 3.68
N LEU A 183 11.85 -1.64 3.57
CA LEU A 183 10.63 -1.11 2.95
C LEU A 183 10.07 0.07 3.76
N GLY A 184 10.15 1.27 3.18
CA GLY A 184 9.67 2.51 3.76
C GLY A 184 8.28 2.91 3.25
N SER A 185 7.95 2.59 2.00
CA SER A 185 6.66 2.91 1.39
C SER A 185 6.11 1.70 0.64
N LEU A 186 4.88 1.31 1.00
CA LEU A 186 4.11 0.26 0.31
C LEU A 186 2.77 0.81 -0.15
N ARG A 187 2.54 0.75 -1.47
CA ARG A 187 1.24 1.03 -2.09
C ARG A 187 0.74 -0.24 -2.78
N CYS A 188 -0.27 -0.87 -2.20
CA CYS A 188 -0.93 -2.07 -2.71
C CYS A 188 -2.46 -1.93 -2.72
N ASP A 189 -2.93 -0.69 -2.74
CA ASP A 189 -4.34 -0.34 -2.84
C ASP A 189 -4.96 -0.82 -4.17
N GLU A 190 -6.29 -0.94 -4.20
CA GLU A 190 -7.05 -1.35 -5.38
C GLU A 190 -6.56 -2.70 -5.97
N ASN A 191 -6.47 -3.70 -5.09
CA ASN A 191 -6.18 -5.09 -5.42
C ASN A 191 -7.29 -6.02 -4.90
N LYS A 192 -7.03 -7.32 -4.85
CA LYS A 192 -7.95 -8.35 -4.32
C LYS A 192 -7.37 -9.05 -3.10
N LEU A 193 -6.49 -8.36 -2.34
CA LEU A 193 -5.80 -8.95 -1.20
C LEU A 193 -6.79 -9.35 -0.11
N ILE A 194 -6.72 -10.60 0.34
CA ILE A 194 -7.50 -11.11 1.47
C ILE A 194 -6.70 -11.10 2.77
N SER A 195 -5.39 -11.03 2.68
CA SER A 195 -4.43 -10.87 3.78
C SER A 195 -3.22 -10.07 3.33
N LEU A 196 -2.59 -9.37 4.26
CA LEU A 196 -1.34 -8.64 4.05
C LEU A 196 -0.50 -8.79 5.32
N ASN A 197 0.73 -9.29 5.16
CA ASN A 197 1.69 -9.41 6.26
C ASN A 197 2.81 -8.38 6.05
N VAL A 198 2.93 -7.44 6.98
CA VAL A 198 3.98 -6.41 7.00
C VAL A 198 4.90 -6.56 8.22
N GLN A 199 4.85 -7.72 8.89
CA GLN A 199 5.73 -8.00 10.02
C GLN A 199 7.20 -7.97 9.59
N GLY A 200 8.04 -7.32 10.38
CA GLY A 200 9.45 -7.13 10.06
C GLY A 200 9.76 -5.93 9.15
N CYS A 201 8.76 -5.25 8.58
CA CYS A 201 8.94 -4.00 7.83
C CYS A 201 9.08 -2.82 8.82
N THR A 202 10.12 -2.84 9.65
CA THR A 202 10.30 -1.83 10.72
C THR A 202 10.61 -0.43 10.22
N ALA A 203 11.08 -0.30 8.98
CA ALA A 203 11.33 0.98 8.31
C ALA A 203 10.06 1.58 7.67
N LEU A 204 8.92 0.88 7.72
CA LEU A 204 7.70 1.29 7.00
C LEU A 204 7.14 2.58 7.60
N THR A 205 7.15 3.64 6.79
CA THR A 205 6.61 4.97 7.13
C THR A 205 5.24 5.24 6.53
N SER A 206 4.93 4.59 5.39
CA SER A 206 3.67 4.77 4.68
C SER A 206 3.13 3.44 4.15
N LEU A 207 1.88 3.13 4.49
CA LEU A 207 1.14 1.97 3.99
C LEU A 207 -0.19 2.41 3.41
N SER A 208 -0.40 2.14 2.11
CA SER A 208 -1.68 2.27 1.42
C SER A 208 -2.15 0.89 0.98
N CYS A 209 -3.22 0.38 1.57
CA CYS A 209 -3.84 -0.90 1.25
C CYS A 209 -5.38 -0.82 1.17
N GLN A 210 -5.91 0.40 0.92
CA GLN A 210 -7.36 0.61 0.76
C GLN A 210 -7.91 -0.13 -0.46
N ASN A 211 -9.25 -0.30 -0.50
CA ASN A 211 -9.95 -0.99 -1.58
C ASN A 211 -9.40 -2.41 -1.84
N ASN A 212 -9.41 -3.22 -0.79
CA ASN A 212 -9.02 -4.63 -0.82
C ASN A 212 -10.08 -5.50 -0.10
N GLY A 213 -9.76 -6.76 0.12
CA GLY A 213 -10.62 -7.71 0.84
C GLY A 213 -10.10 -8.09 2.22
N LEU A 214 -9.22 -7.29 2.83
CA LEU A 214 -8.55 -7.62 4.10
C LEU A 214 -9.56 -7.79 5.23
N SER A 215 -9.55 -8.95 5.89
CA SER A 215 -10.36 -9.21 7.08
C SER A 215 -9.64 -8.83 8.38
N SER A 216 -8.32 -8.77 8.35
CA SER A 216 -7.44 -8.31 9.43
C SER A 216 -6.21 -7.63 8.85
N LEU A 217 -5.61 -6.73 9.63
CA LEU A 217 -4.34 -6.09 9.34
C LEU A 217 -3.58 -5.91 10.64
N ASP A 218 -2.37 -6.46 10.70
CA ASP A 218 -1.47 -6.31 11.84
C ASP A 218 -0.28 -5.44 11.42
N VAL A 219 -0.19 -4.26 12.04
CA VAL A 219 0.91 -3.30 11.86
C VAL A 219 1.77 -3.21 13.13
N HIS A 220 1.65 -4.20 14.03
CA HIS A 220 2.47 -4.25 15.24
C HIS A 220 3.96 -4.33 14.85
N GLY A 221 4.78 -3.50 15.49
CA GLY A 221 6.21 -3.41 15.19
C GLY A 221 6.57 -2.42 14.07
N CYS A 222 5.60 -1.88 13.32
CA CYS A 222 5.84 -0.79 12.36
C CYS A 222 5.91 0.56 13.10
N THR A 223 6.91 0.73 13.98
CA THR A 223 7.00 1.89 14.88
C THR A 223 7.27 3.22 14.17
N ALA A 224 7.80 3.17 12.95
CA ALA A 224 8.03 4.33 12.09
C ALA A 224 6.79 4.74 11.27
N LEU A 225 5.68 3.97 11.36
CA LEU A 225 4.50 4.18 10.51
C LEU A 225 3.84 5.52 10.82
N GLY A 226 3.95 6.46 9.87
CA GLY A 226 3.39 7.81 9.95
C GLY A 226 2.04 7.94 9.24
N SER A 227 1.80 7.12 8.21
CA SER A 227 0.55 7.13 7.44
C SER A 227 0.05 5.72 7.18
N LEU A 228 -1.20 5.44 7.58
CA LEU A 228 -1.90 4.19 7.29
C LEU A 228 -3.23 4.49 6.60
N ARG A 229 -3.40 4.00 5.37
CA ARG A 229 -4.66 4.01 4.62
C ARG A 229 -5.13 2.58 4.39
N CYS A 230 -6.16 2.16 5.09
CA CYS A 230 -6.77 0.83 4.97
C CYS A 230 -8.29 0.89 4.81
N ASP A 231 -8.79 2.02 4.27
CA ASP A 231 -10.19 2.27 3.98
C ASP A 231 -10.76 1.22 3.02
N GLU A 232 -12.09 1.04 3.02
CA GLU A 232 -12.83 0.17 2.08
C GLU A 232 -12.24 -1.27 2.05
N ASN A 233 -12.12 -1.86 3.24
CA ASN A 233 -11.73 -3.25 3.46
C ASN A 233 -12.86 -4.04 4.17
N LYS A 234 -12.54 -5.20 4.73
CA LYS A 234 -13.47 -6.00 5.52
C LYS A 234 -13.00 -6.18 6.97
N LEU A 235 -12.17 -5.25 7.45
CA LEU A 235 -11.55 -5.33 8.78
C LEU A 235 -12.61 -5.36 9.88
N THR A 236 -12.50 -6.34 10.77
CA THR A 236 -13.34 -6.43 11.99
C THR A 236 -12.64 -5.85 13.20
N SER A 237 -11.31 -5.80 13.18
CA SER A 237 -10.46 -5.16 14.19
C SER A 237 -9.23 -4.54 13.52
N LEU A 238 -8.69 -3.51 14.14
CA LEU A 238 -7.43 -2.88 13.74
C LEU A 238 -6.68 -2.46 15.00
N ASN A 239 -5.45 -2.94 15.15
CA ASN A 239 -4.57 -2.58 16.24
C ASN A 239 -3.43 -1.71 15.71
N VAL A 240 -3.40 -0.46 16.16
CA VAL A 240 -2.34 0.52 15.86
C VAL A 240 -1.52 0.88 17.10
N GLN A 241 -1.64 0.05 18.15
CA GLN A 241 -0.88 0.28 19.37
C GLN A 241 0.63 0.21 19.12
N GLY A 242 1.37 1.17 19.63
CA GLY A 242 2.82 1.28 19.40
C GLY A 242 3.21 2.05 18.13
N CYS A 243 2.26 2.40 17.24
CA CYS A 243 2.53 3.27 16.09
C CYS A 243 2.57 4.75 16.54
N THR A 244 3.55 5.11 17.34
CA THR A 244 3.63 6.44 17.98
C THR A 244 3.91 7.58 16.99
N ALA A 245 4.45 7.26 15.81
CA ALA A 245 4.66 8.21 14.71
C ALA A 245 3.41 8.44 13.86
N LEU A 246 2.32 7.66 14.07
CA LEU A 246 1.14 7.68 13.22
C LEU A 246 0.45 9.03 13.27
N SER A 247 0.51 9.77 12.16
CA SER A 247 -0.09 11.10 11.99
C SER A 247 -1.39 11.06 11.20
N TRP A 248 -1.55 10.06 10.34
CA TRP A 248 -2.76 9.86 9.52
C TRP A 248 -3.24 8.42 9.56
N LEU A 249 -4.49 8.21 9.96
CA LEU A 249 -5.18 6.93 9.93
C LEU A 249 -6.50 7.04 9.16
N GLY A 250 -6.58 6.34 8.01
CA GLY A 250 -7.80 6.08 7.25
C GLY A 250 -8.19 4.61 7.37
N CYS A 251 -9.35 4.34 7.99
CA CYS A 251 -9.92 3.00 8.13
C CYS A 251 -11.44 2.99 7.93
N ALA A 252 -11.94 3.96 7.15
CA ALA A 252 -13.36 4.07 6.86
C ALA A 252 -13.87 2.91 5.98
N GLY A 253 -15.18 2.68 5.96
CA GLY A 253 -15.81 1.72 5.05
C GLY A 253 -15.44 0.25 5.34
N SER A 254 -15.15 -0.08 6.59
CA SER A 254 -14.85 -1.45 7.03
C SER A 254 -15.97 -2.02 7.94
N LYS A 255 -15.64 -2.96 8.80
CA LYS A 255 -16.60 -3.58 9.74
C LYS A 255 -16.12 -3.51 11.18
N LEU A 256 -15.30 -2.50 11.50
CA LEU A 256 -14.68 -2.35 12.81
C LEU A 256 -15.75 -2.19 13.89
N GLU A 257 -15.71 -3.03 14.89
CA GLU A 257 -16.55 -2.96 16.08
C GLU A 257 -15.85 -2.18 17.21
N THR A 258 -14.51 -2.22 17.19
CA THR A 258 -13.63 -1.48 18.11
C THR A 258 -12.46 -0.88 17.36
N LEU A 259 -12.00 0.27 17.81
CA LEU A 259 -10.78 0.93 17.34
C LEU A 259 -10.10 1.60 18.54
N ASN A 260 -8.86 1.22 18.81
CA ASN A 260 -8.04 1.82 19.86
C ASN A 260 -6.92 2.64 19.24
N VAL A 261 -6.98 3.96 19.42
CA VAL A 261 -5.95 4.92 19.03
C VAL A 261 -5.38 5.66 20.24
N GLU A 262 -5.62 5.12 21.45
CA GLU A 262 -5.13 5.72 22.69
C GLU A 262 -3.59 5.85 22.66
N GLY A 263 -3.09 7.03 23.00
CA GLY A 263 -1.66 7.31 23.03
C GLY A 263 -1.01 7.55 21.66
N CYS A 264 -1.76 7.57 20.56
CA CYS A 264 -1.26 8.02 19.27
C CYS A 264 -1.11 9.56 19.28
N THR A 265 -0.08 10.06 19.98
CA THR A 265 0.10 11.51 20.26
C THR A 265 0.34 12.33 18.99
N ALA A 266 0.92 11.73 17.95
CA ALA A 266 1.17 12.38 16.65
C ALA A 266 -0.08 12.39 15.74
N LEU A 267 -1.16 11.65 16.08
CA LEU A 267 -2.32 11.48 15.22
C LEU A 267 -3.05 12.80 15.04
N SER A 268 -2.95 13.36 13.82
CA SER A 268 -3.58 14.62 13.43
C SER A 268 -4.88 14.41 12.64
N MET A 269 -4.98 13.30 11.90
CA MET A 269 -6.13 12.98 11.05
C MET A 269 -6.60 11.55 11.30
N LEU A 270 -7.87 11.38 11.69
CA LEU A 270 -8.54 10.09 11.86
C LEU A 270 -9.82 10.05 11.04
N SER A 271 -9.87 9.16 10.06
CA SER A 271 -11.10 8.79 9.35
C SER A 271 -11.47 7.34 9.69
N CYS A 272 -12.51 7.17 10.49
CA CYS A 272 -13.07 5.88 10.89
C CYS A 272 -14.57 5.78 10.59
N ALA A 273 -15.05 6.59 9.66
CA ALA A 273 -16.43 6.60 9.23
C ALA A 273 -16.91 5.28 8.65
N LYS A 274 -18.23 5.06 8.57
CA LYS A 274 -18.84 3.88 7.91
C LYS A 274 -18.31 2.56 8.45
N ASN A 275 -18.27 2.42 9.77
CA ASN A 275 -17.90 1.19 10.48
C ASN A 275 -19.05 0.71 11.40
N LYS A 276 -18.76 -0.09 12.40
CA LYS A 276 -19.74 -0.58 13.38
C LYS A 276 -19.37 -0.18 14.81
N LEU A 277 -18.57 0.88 14.97
CA LEU A 277 -18.04 1.32 16.25
C LEU A 277 -19.16 1.72 17.22
N THR A 278 -19.16 1.13 18.40
CA THR A 278 -20.02 1.51 19.52
C THR A 278 -19.30 2.43 20.51
N SER A 279 -17.97 2.49 20.43
CA SER A 279 -17.12 3.40 21.20
C SER A 279 -15.87 3.76 20.40
N LEU A 280 -15.29 4.91 20.72
CA LEU A 280 -14.02 5.37 20.17
C LEU A 280 -13.27 6.12 21.28
N ASN A 281 -12.04 5.69 21.58
CA ASN A 281 -11.18 6.35 22.56
C ASN A 281 -10.10 7.15 21.81
N VAL A 282 -10.20 8.48 21.87
CA VAL A 282 -9.21 9.42 21.32
C VAL A 282 -8.41 10.12 22.42
N GLN A 283 -8.40 9.57 23.64
CA GLN A 283 -7.64 10.11 24.76
C GLN A 283 -6.13 10.03 24.44
N GLY A 284 -5.41 11.11 24.70
CA GLY A 284 -3.98 11.18 24.41
C GLY A 284 -3.63 11.53 22.96
N CYS A 285 -4.61 11.61 22.03
CA CYS A 285 -4.38 12.10 20.67
C CYS A 285 -4.27 13.64 20.67
N THR A 286 -3.17 14.15 21.20
CA THR A 286 -3.00 15.60 21.48
C THR A 286 -2.84 16.46 20.23
N SER A 287 -2.48 15.84 19.09
CA SER A 287 -2.34 16.51 17.79
C SER A 287 -3.59 16.45 16.93
N LEU A 288 -4.68 15.76 17.40
CA LEU A 288 -5.86 15.49 16.58
C LEU A 288 -6.56 16.81 16.20
N GLY A 289 -6.69 17.04 14.88
CA GLY A 289 -7.36 18.20 14.29
C GLY A 289 -8.43 17.83 13.27
N PHE A 290 -8.51 16.55 12.87
CA PHE A 290 -9.53 16.07 11.96
C PHE A 290 -10.07 14.71 12.42
N LEU A 291 -11.39 14.60 12.59
CA LEU A 291 -12.06 13.35 12.97
C LEU A 291 -13.32 13.14 12.13
N ASP A 292 -13.36 12.09 11.32
CA ASP A 292 -14.55 11.57 10.69
C ASP A 292 -15.00 10.27 11.35
N CYS A 293 -16.14 10.29 12.03
CA CYS A 293 -16.68 9.13 12.72
C CYS A 293 -18.17 8.86 12.42
N TYR A 294 -18.71 9.49 11.38
CA TYR A 294 -20.09 9.25 10.94
C TYR A 294 -20.30 7.82 10.42
N GLY A 295 -21.54 7.36 10.32
CA GLY A 295 -21.86 6.03 9.82
C GLY A 295 -21.41 4.89 10.75
N ASN A 296 -21.50 5.09 12.05
CA ASN A 296 -21.16 4.12 13.09
C ASN A 296 -22.38 3.77 13.97
N LYS A 297 -22.16 3.36 15.20
CA LYS A 297 -23.17 3.04 16.23
C LYS A 297 -22.85 3.77 17.54
N LEU A 298 -22.30 4.98 17.45
CA LEU A 298 -21.89 5.77 18.61
C LEU A 298 -23.13 6.42 19.25
N ASP A 299 -23.44 6.05 20.47
CA ASP A 299 -24.53 6.62 21.24
C ASP A 299 -24.13 7.95 21.91
N ALA A 300 -25.06 8.52 22.67
CA ALA A 300 -24.85 9.78 23.39
C ALA A 300 -23.71 9.67 24.42
N ALA A 301 -23.55 8.53 25.07
CA ALA A 301 -22.50 8.31 26.06
C ALA A 301 -21.12 8.20 25.39
N ALA A 302 -21.05 7.50 24.25
CA ALA A 302 -19.84 7.42 23.42
C ALA A 302 -19.39 8.80 22.94
N PHE A 303 -20.31 9.61 22.40
CA PHE A 303 -19.98 10.98 21.97
C PHE A 303 -19.59 11.88 23.12
N THR A 304 -20.22 11.76 24.28
CA THR A 304 -19.80 12.52 25.47
C THR A 304 -18.32 12.27 25.80
N LYS A 305 -17.87 11.00 25.73
CA LYS A 305 -16.47 10.65 25.97
C LYS A 305 -15.55 11.20 24.88
N ILE A 306 -15.91 11.02 23.60
CA ILE A 306 -15.14 11.52 22.45
C ILE A 306 -14.95 13.04 22.58
N LEU A 307 -16.04 13.80 22.70
CA LEU A 307 -16.01 15.27 22.73
C LEU A 307 -15.22 15.82 23.93
N ASN A 308 -15.30 15.15 25.10
CA ASN A 308 -14.48 15.48 26.26
C ASN A 308 -13.00 15.17 26.05
N ALA A 309 -12.65 14.14 25.27
CA ALA A 309 -11.27 13.75 24.99
C ALA A 309 -10.60 14.56 23.87
N LEU A 310 -11.38 15.23 22.99
CA LEU A 310 -10.79 16.07 21.92
C LEU A 310 -9.82 17.10 22.50
N PRO A 311 -8.66 17.33 21.88
CA PRO A 311 -7.71 18.38 22.29
C PRO A 311 -8.26 19.77 21.94
N VAL A 312 -7.64 20.82 22.47
CA VAL A 312 -7.85 22.18 21.99
C VAL A 312 -7.17 22.33 20.63
N HIS A 313 -7.91 22.64 19.58
CA HIS A 313 -7.36 22.74 18.23
C HIS A 313 -8.07 23.83 17.41
N ALA A 314 -7.39 24.96 17.18
CA ALA A 314 -7.96 26.03 16.35
C ALA A 314 -8.17 25.53 14.90
N GLY A 315 -9.44 25.46 14.49
CA GLY A 315 -9.82 24.93 13.18
C GLY A 315 -9.97 23.41 13.11
N GLY A 316 -10.02 22.73 14.26
CA GLY A 316 -10.34 21.28 14.31
C GLY A 316 -11.71 20.99 13.69
N GLN A 317 -11.86 19.88 12.99
CA GLN A 317 -13.09 19.47 12.31
C GLN A 317 -13.51 18.07 12.74
N CYS A 318 -14.79 17.90 13.11
CA CYS A 318 -15.34 16.62 13.48
C CYS A 318 -16.67 16.36 12.77
N THR A 319 -16.72 15.31 11.90
CA THR A 319 -17.96 14.88 11.25
C THR A 319 -18.60 13.76 12.07
N LEU A 320 -19.71 14.06 12.71
CA LEU A 320 -20.32 13.24 13.76
C LEU A 320 -21.29 12.20 13.23
N TYR A 321 -22.15 12.55 12.29
CA TYR A 321 -23.21 11.69 11.77
C TYR A 321 -23.57 12.00 10.31
N THR A 322 -24.33 11.08 9.70
CA THR A 322 -24.90 11.26 8.36
C THR A 322 -26.32 11.79 8.45
N GLU A 323 -26.65 12.79 7.65
CA GLU A 323 -28.01 13.23 7.40
C GLU A 323 -28.33 13.10 5.92
N GLN A 324 -28.67 11.89 5.52
CA GLN A 324 -29.01 11.55 4.13
C GLN A 324 -30.36 10.84 4.08
N THR A 325 -31.22 11.24 3.14
CA THR A 325 -32.53 10.62 2.93
C THR A 325 -32.36 9.12 2.60
N GLY A 326 -33.09 8.26 3.32
CA GLY A 326 -33.05 6.81 3.12
C GLY A 326 -31.87 6.08 3.80
N VAL A 327 -30.97 6.79 4.48
CA VAL A 327 -29.87 6.18 5.26
C VAL A 327 -30.25 6.15 6.73
N THR A 328 -30.25 4.94 7.30
CA THR A 328 -30.38 4.77 8.76
C THR A 328 -29.00 4.90 9.40
N GLU A 329 -28.78 6.03 10.06
CA GLU A 329 -27.55 6.28 10.84
C GLU A 329 -27.65 5.62 12.20
N GLY A 330 -26.59 4.95 12.62
CA GLY A 330 -26.51 4.34 13.95
C GLY A 330 -25.99 5.28 15.04
N ASN A 331 -25.37 6.39 14.64
CA ASN A 331 -24.85 7.40 15.58
C ASN A 331 -25.97 8.24 16.19
N CYS A 332 -25.76 8.72 17.43
CA CYS A 332 -26.58 9.78 18.00
C CYS A 332 -26.55 11.02 17.11
N LYS A 333 -27.72 11.63 16.86
CA LYS A 333 -27.86 12.85 16.04
C LYS A 333 -28.27 14.07 16.86
N ASP A 334 -28.77 13.86 18.08
CA ASP A 334 -29.28 14.94 18.92
C ASP A 334 -28.24 15.42 19.93
N PHE A 335 -27.61 16.52 19.62
CA PHE A 335 -26.55 17.15 20.43
C PHE A 335 -27.01 18.42 21.14
N THR A 336 -28.16 19.01 20.74
CA THR A 336 -28.51 20.38 21.12
C THR A 336 -29.97 20.58 21.60
N SER A 337 -30.87 19.67 21.25
CA SER A 337 -32.29 19.82 21.57
C SER A 337 -32.57 19.78 23.09
N ALA A 338 -33.80 20.09 23.50
CA ALA A 338 -34.21 20.00 24.88
C ALA A 338 -34.14 18.57 25.43
N THR A 339 -34.30 17.56 24.54
CA THR A 339 -34.28 16.11 24.89
C THR A 339 -32.89 15.51 24.89
N ALA A 340 -31.88 16.20 24.34
CA ALA A 340 -30.50 15.70 24.38
C ALA A 340 -29.97 15.58 25.82
N PRO A 341 -29.20 14.51 26.15
CA PRO A 341 -28.60 14.35 27.47
C PRO A 341 -27.77 15.58 27.88
N ALA A 342 -27.95 16.06 29.11
CA ALA A 342 -27.30 17.30 29.58
C ALA A 342 -25.76 17.24 29.49
N ASN A 343 -25.18 16.08 29.80
CA ASN A 343 -23.72 15.86 29.69
C ASN A 343 -23.23 15.89 28.23
N LEU A 344 -24.01 15.38 27.28
CA LEU A 344 -23.67 15.44 25.85
C LEU A 344 -23.73 16.89 25.35
N LYS A 345 -24.79 17.64 25.70
CA LYS A 345 -24.89 19.04 25.35
C LYS A 345 -23.74 19.88 25.89
N ALA A 346 -23.39 19.67 27.15
CA ALA A 346 -22.21 20.32 27.77
C ALA A 346 -20.92 20.00 27.06
N ALA A 347 -20.66 18.72 26.76
CA ALA A 347 -19.48 18.28 26.02
C ALA A 347 -19.43 18.86 24.61
N PHE A 348 -20.56 18.88 23.88
CA PHE A 348 -20.66 19.44 22.53
C PHE A 348 -20.39 20.95 22.53
N THR A 349 -21.01 21.70 23.45
CA THR A 349 -20.79 23.14 23.59
C THR A 349 -19.34 23.43 23.91
N LYS A 350 -18.75 22.70 24.88
CA LYS A 350 -17.34 22.84 25.26
C LYS A 350 -16.39 22.59 24.09
N ALA A 351 -16.65 21.55 23.30
CA ALA A 351 -15.85 21.24 22.11
C ALA A 351 -15.86 22.38 21.08
N LYS A 352 -17.02 23.01 20.84
CA LYS A 352 -17.14 24.17 19.94
C LYS A 352 -16.50 25.43 20.52
N THR A 353 -16.84 25.80 21.76
CA THR A 353 -16.50 27.12 22.31
C THR A 353 -15.10 27.20 22.90
N GLU A 354 -14.70 26.18 23.68
CA GLU A 354 -13.42 26.17 24.38
C GLU A 354 -12.34 25.47 23.56
N LYS A 355 -12.67 24.33 22.95
CA LYS A 355 -11.69 23.55 22.19
C LYS A 355 -11.57 23.96 20.72
N LYS A 356 -12.47 24.84 20.23
CA LYS A 356 -12.44 25.46 18.89
C LYS A 356 -12.65 24.48 17.73
N TRP A 357 -13.43 23.42 17.96
CA TRP A 357 -13.79 22.46 16.93
C TRP A 357 -15.03 22.89 16.15
N THR A 358 -14.99 22.73 14.82
CA THR A 358 -16.16 22.82 13.94
C THR A 358 -16.83 21.45 13.89
N MET A 359 -18.08 21.36 14.36
CA MET A 359 -18.87 20.14 14.32
C MET A 359 -19.66 20.07 13.04
N LYS A 360 -19.60 18.92 12.37
CA LYS A 360 -20.18 18.72 11.05
C LYS A 360 -21.07 17.48 10.99
N LYS A 361 -21.98 17.47 10.03
CA LYS A 361 -22.73 16.30 9.57
C LYS A 361 -22.42 16.04 8.10
N TYR A 362 -22.41 14.78 7.69
CA TYR A 362 -22.23 14.37 6.30
C TYR A 362 -23.59 14.37 5.58
N ASN A 363 -23.72 15.06 4.45
CA ASN A 363 -24.99 15.22 3.72
C ASN A 363 -25.25 14.16 2.64
N GLY A 364 -24.31 13.23 2.42
CA GLY A 364 -24.42 12.16 1.43
C GLY A 364 -24.00 12.54 0.01
N SER A 365 -23.76 13.82 -0.28
CA SER A 365 -23.34 14.30 -1.61
C SER A 365 -21.83 14.52 -1.74
N GLY A 366 -21.06 14.08 -0.75
CA GLY A 366 -19.61 14.28 -0.70
C GLY A 366 -19.18 15.40 0.24
N ASP A 367 -20.11 16.23 0.73
CA ASP A 367 -19.82 17.38 1.57
C ASP A 367 -20.19 17.14 3.04
N SER A 368 -19.43 17.78 3.92
CA SER A 368 -19.75 17.88 5.34
C SER A 368 -20.20 19.29 5.68
N VAL A 369 -21.37 19.40 6.27
CA VAL A 369 -22.03 20.68 6.59
C VAL A 369 -21.92 20.93 8.10
N GLU A 370 -21.67 22.17 8.49
CA GLU A 370 -21.60 22.56 9.90
C GLU A 370 -22.97 22.43 10.60
N ILE A 371 -22.92 22.05 11.92
CA ILE A 371 -24.08 21.87 12.81
C ILE A 371 -24.18 23.09 13.74
#